data_be72cb470705bff33be5fbd57793f0f5
#
_entry.id   be72cb470705bff33be5fbd57793f0f5
#
_cell.length_a   1.000
_cell.length_b   1.000
_cell.length_c   1.000
_cell.angle_alpha   90.00
_cell.angle_beta   90.00
_cell.angle_gamma   90.00
#
_symmetry.space_group_name_H-M   'P 1'
#
loop_
_entity.id
_entity.type
_entity.pdbx_description
1 polymer ?
#
loop_
_entity_poly.entity_id
_entity_poly.type
_entity_poly.pdbx_seq_one_letter_code
_entity_poly.pdbx_strand_id
1 'polypeptide(L)'
;MAIIGLIDLRGRFVAYLSRIYMRIVLWISGVKYRVIGIENLDSNSHYIFTSNHESAFDIPLILGGLDFHIVFLAKKELKNIPILGWAMLAGRHIFIDRYNRKKAVISLRKARQSLSSNPRSLIIFPEGTRSKDGKIHQFKKGGLSIALDIGMDLVPLAVCGTGSVIAKNSFTLNKGEVELHIGKPVISKHWKDRSASELADHLRNEVLSMKKSWKESISSTV
;
A
#
# COMPACT_ATOMS: atom_id res chain seq x y z
N MET A 1 -13.32 -17.10 -7.35
CA MET A 1 -12.07 -16.28 -7.47
C MET A 1 -10.96 -17.02 -8.24
N ALA A 2 -10.60 -18.29 -7.93
CA ALA A 2 -9.54 -19.00 -8.67
C ALA A 2 -9.87 -19.22 -10.17
N ILE A 3 -11.09 -19.59 -10.51
CA ILE A 3 -11.54 -19.80 -11.90
C ILE A 3 -11.52 -18.49 -12.70
N ILE A 4 -11.87 -17.37 -12.08
CA ILE A 4 -11.84 -16.03 -12.69
C ILE A 4 -10.40 -15.62 -13.01
N GLY A 5 -9.42 -15.99 -12.17
CA GLY A 5 -8.01 -15.72 -12.41
C GLY A 5 -7.40 -16.42 -13.64
N LEU A 6 -8.04 -17.47 -14.15
CA LEU A 6 -7.65 -18.12 -15.41
C LEU A 6 -8.09 -17.32 -16.65
N ILE A 7 -9.19 -16.56 -16.54
CA ILE A 7 -9.75 -15.74 -17.62
C ILE A 7 -9.21 -14.30 -17.54
N ASP A 8 -9.02 -13.77 -16.33
CA ASP A 8 -8.48 -12.44 -16.09
C ASP A 8 -6.94 -12.45 -16.05
N LEU A 9 -6.33 -12.61 -17.19
CA LEU A 9 -4.86 -12.68 -17.33
C LEU A 9 -4.14 -11.44 -16.77
N ARG A 10 -4.81 -10.29 -16.69
CA ARG A 10 -4.24 -9.03 -16.17
C ARG A 10 -4.58 -8.75 -14.70
N GLY A 11 -5.52 -9.48 -14.10
CA GLY A 11 -5.96 -9.30 -12.72
C GLY A 11 -6.84 -8.07 -12.48
N ARG A 12 -7.31 -7.40 -13.54
CA ARG A 12 -8.09 -6.15 -13.43
C ARG A 12 -9.48 -6.37 -12.84
N PHE A 13 -10.15 -7.42 -13.27
CA PHE A 13 -11.48 -7.77 -12.76
C PHE A 13 -11.42 -8.21 -11.29
N VAL A 14 -10.39 -9.00 -10.93
CA VAL A 14 -10.16 -9.38 -9.54
C VAL A 14 -9.85 -8.17 -8.68
N ALA A 15 -9.06 -7.20 -9.17
CA ALA A 15 -8.80 -5.95 -8.48
C ALA A 15 -10.07 -5.13 -8.25
N TYR A 16 -10.95 -5.05 -9.25
CA TYR A 16 -12.25 -4.39 -9.13
C TYR A 16 -13.13 -5.04 -8.06
N LEU A 17 -13.27 -6.38 -8.09
CA LEU A 17 -14.01 -7.12 -7.06
C LEU A 17 -13.39 -6.95 -5.66
N SER A 18 -12.07 -6.95 -5.57
CA SER A 18 -11.37 -6.72 -4.31
C SER A 18 -11.68 -5.34 -3.73
N ARG A 19 -11.77 -4.31 -4.57
CA ARG A 19 -12.16 -2.96 -4.15
C ARG A 19 -13.58 -2.93 -3.60
N ILE A 20 -14.55 -3.51 -4.32
CA ILE A 20 -15.93 -3.61 -3.84
C ILE A 20 -15.96 -4.33 -2.49
N TYR A 21 -15.27 -5.45 -2.38
CA TYR A 21 -15.19 -6.21 -1.14
C TYR A 21 -14.61 -5.36 0.01
N MET A 22 -13.56 -4.60 -0.23
CA MET A 22 -12.96 -3.74 0.81
C MET A 22 -13.89 -2.57 1.20
N ARG A 23 -14.67 -2.01 0.27
CA ARG A 23 -15.71 -1.02 0.58
C ARG A 23 -16.82 -1.63 1.46
N ILE A 24 -17.22 -2.86 1.17
CA ILE A 24 -18.18 -3.60 2.01
C ILE A 24 -17.60 -3.84 3.41
N VAL A 25 -16.33 -4.22 3.51
CA VAL A 25 -15.65 -4.39 4.80
C VAL A 25 -15.65 -3.07 5.61
N LEU A 26 -15.31 -1.94 4.97
CA LEU A 26 -15.38 -0.61 5.59
C LEU A 26 -16.80 -0.29 6.08
N TRP A 27 -17.80 -0.55 5.27
CA TRP A 27 -19.20 -0.27 5.60
C TRP A 27 -19.71 -1.14 6.76
N ILE A 28 -19.51 -2.46 6.70
CA ILE A 28 -19.97 -3.39 7.76
C ILE A 28 -19.27 -3.12 9.08
N SER A 29 -17.99 -2.71 9.03
CA SER A 29 -17.23 -2.37 10.25
C SER A 29 -17.73 -1.09 10.94
N GLY A 30 -18.63 -0.33 10.33
CA GLY A 30 -19.09 0.95 10.84
C GLY A 30 -17.99 2.02 10.89
N VAL A 31 -16.93 1.85 10.12
CA VAL A 31 -15.82 2.80 10.02
C VAL A 31 -16.15 3.83 8.95
N LYS A 32 -16.17 5.09 9.34
CA LYS A 32 -16.26 6.22 8.41
C LYS A 32 -14.87 6.52 7.87
N TYR A 33 -14.75 6.72 6.56
CA TYR A 33 -13.46 7.06 5.97
C TYR A 33 -13.56 8.27 5.04
N ARG A 34 -12.46 9.01 4.95
CA ARG A 34 -12.26 10.11 3.99
C ARG A 34 -10.98 9.89 3.21
N VAL A 35 -10.98 10.32 1.96
CA VAL A 35 -9.81 10.32 1.09
C VAL A 35 -9.52 11.76 0.71
N ILE A 36 -8.30 12.21 0.97
CA ILE A 36 -7.87 13.61 0.81
C ILE A 36 -6.67 13.62 -0.12
N GLY A 37 -6.67 14.51 -1.11
CA GLY A 37 -5.58 14.63 -2.08
C GLY A 37 -5.72 13.70 -3.29
N ILE A 38 -6.91 13.14 -3.56
CA ILE A 38 -7.16 12.27 -4.73
C ILE A 38 -6.89 13.01 -6.05
N GLU A 39 -7.08 14.30 -6.07
CA GLU A 39 -6.80 15.21 -7.19
C GLU A 39 -5.32 15.28 -7.58
N ASN A 40 -4.42 14.84 -6.70
CA ASN A 40 -2.99 14.74 -7.00
C ASN A 40 -2.67 13.62 -8.00
N LEU A 41 -3.62 12.71 -8.28
CA LEU A 41 -3.41 11.50 -9.06
C LEU A 41 -4.07 11.59 -10.44
N ASP A 42 -3.34 11.17 -11.46
CA ASP A 42 -3.93 10.87 -12.77
C ASP A 42 -4.44 9.42 -12.78
N SER A 43 -5.73 9.24 -13.03
CA SER A 43 -6.41 7.94 -13.06
C SER A 43 -5.88 6.98 -14.13
N ASN A 44 -5.24 7.50 -15.18
CA ASN A 44 -4.66 6.73 -16.28
C ASN A 44 -3.22 6.28 -16.01
N SER A 45 -2.62 6.79 -14.94
CA SER A 45 -1.24 6.50 -14.56
C SER A 45 -1.14 5.32 -13.58
N HIS A 46 0.07 4.80 -13.43
CA HIS A 46 0.39 3.75 -12.48
C HIS A 46 1.46 4.25 -11.52
N TYR A 47 1.28 4.02 -10.23
CA TYR A 47 2.12 4.55 -9.17
C TYR A 47 2.65 3.46 -8.25
N ILE A 48 3.75 3.75 -7.59
CA ILE A 48 4.18 3.02 -6.40
C ILE A 48 3.73 3.83 -5.18
N PHE A 49 2.63 3.42 -4.60
CA PHE A 49 2.14 3.98 -3.35
C PHE A 49 3.03 3.54 -2.18
N THR A 50 3.44 4.48 -1.35
CA THR A 50 4.27 4.23 -0.16
C THR A 50 3.55 4.75 1.07
N SER A 51 3.22 3.86 2.00
CA SER A 51 2.39 4.20 3.17
C SER A 51 3.05 3.78 4.47
N ASN A 52 2.76 4.51 5.56
CA ASN A 52 2.92 3.99 6.91
C ASN A 52 2.01 2.76 7.13
N HIS A 53 2.31 1.96 8.13
CA HIS A 53 1.57 0.72 8.41
C HIS A 53 1.25 0.59 9.90
N GLU A 54 -0.01 0.81 10.27
CA GLU A 54 -0.46 0.81 11.66
C GLU A 54 -1.36 -0.38 12.00
N SER A 55 -2.19 -0.77 11.04
CA SER A 55 -3.28 -1.71 11.26
C SER A 55 -3.44 -2.68 10.09
N ALA A 56 -4.13 -3.79 10.33
CA ALA A 56 -4.67 -4.60 9.25
C ALA A 56 -5.73 -3.83 8.44
N PHE A 57 -6.33 -2.80 9.05
CA PHE A 57 -7.36 -1.96 8.44
C PHE A 57 -6.83 -0.95 7.42
N ASP A 58 -5.51 -0.78 7.33
CA ASP A 58 -4.87 0.03 6.27
C ASP A 58 -5.20 -0.51 4.88
N ILE A 59 -5.32 -1.84 4.76
CA ILE A 59 -5.60 -2.51 3.48
C ILE A 59 -7.00 -2.21 2.96
N PRO A 60 -8.09 -2.39 3.76
CA PRO A 60 -9.41 -1.94 3.37
C PRO A 60 -9.48 -0.46 3.02
N LEU A 61 -8.83 0.41 3.80
CA LEU A 61 -8.82 1.85 3.56
C LEU A 61 -8.16 2.19 2.22
N ILE A 62 -6.99 1.66 1.94
CA ILE A 62 -6.25 1.96 0.69
C ILE A 62 -6.97 1.37 -0.51
N LEU A 63 -7.36 0.08 -0.48
CA LEU A 63 -8.01 -0.57 -1.61
C LEU A 63 -9.44 -0.08 -1.84
N GLY A 64 -10.17 0.25 -0.77
CA GLY A 64 -11.51 0.80 -0.86
C GLY A 64 -11.54 2.26 -1.29
N GLY A 65 -10.52 3.04 -0.87
CA GLY A 65 -10.43 4.48 -1.12
C GLY A 65 -9.83 4.87 -2.48
N LEU A 66 -9.03 3.99 -3.10
CA LEU A 66 -8.34 4.31 -4.36
C LEU A 66 -8.89 3.52 -5.55
N ASP A 67 -9.20 4.22 -6.64
CA ASP A 67 -9.71 3.63 -7.88
C ASP A 67 -8.59 3.17 -8.83
N PHE A 68 -7.61 2.44 -8.29
CA PHE A 68 -6.47 1.91 -9.04
C PHE A 68 -6.41 0.39 -8.98
N HIS A 69 -5.81 -0.24 -10.00
CA HIS A 69 -5.42 -1.64 -9.90
C HIS A 69 -4.15 -1.72 -9.04
N ILE A 70 -4.32 -1.96 -7.75
CA ILE A 70 -3.24 -1.98 -6.76
C ILE A 70 -2.87 -3.43 -6.41
N VAL A 71 -1.59 -3.76 -6.53
CA VAL A 71 -1.04 -5.02 -6.05
C VAL A 71 -0.11 -4.79 -4.86
N PHE A 72 0.01 -5.81 -4.00
CA PHE A 72 0.86 -5.77 -2.82
C PHE A 72 2.20 -6.41 -3.07
N LEU A 73 3.23 -5.86 -2.44
CA LEU A 73 4.49 -6.53 -2.20
C LEU A 73 4.35 -7.38 -0.91
N ALA A 74 3.79 -8.56 -1.07
CA ALA A 74 3.32 -9.41 0.01
C ALA A 74 4.39 -10.39 0.51
N LYS A 75 4.28 -10.82 1.77
CA LYS A 75 5.09 -11.89 2.33
C LYS A 75 4.77 -13.22 1.65
N LYS A 76 5.78 -14.00 1.24
CA LYS A 76 5.58 -15.25 0.47
C LYS A 76 4.69 -16.27 1.17
N GLU A 77 4.72 -16.31 2.50
CA GLU A 77 3.94 -17.26 3.32
C GLU A 77 2.44 -17.04 3.18
N LEU A 78 1.99 -15.83 2.83
CA LEU A 78 0.57 -15.55 2.57
C LEU A 78 0.03 -16.32 1.37
N LYS A 79 0.89 -16.72 0.44
CA LYS A 79 0.52 -17.57 -0.70
C LYS A 79 -0.06 -18.92 -0.27
N ASN A 80 0.37 -19.43 0.89
CA ASN A 80 0.00 -20.76 1.39
C ASN A 80 -1.29 -20.74 2.25
N ILE A 81 -1.84 -19.55 2.53
CA ILE A 81 -3.10 -19.44 3.26
C ILE A 81 -4.24 -19.72 2.28
N PRO A 82 -5.06 -20.77 2.53
CA PRO A 82 -6.21 -21.08 1.69
C PRO A 82 -7.13 -19.85 1.49
N ILE A 83 -7.77 -19.75 0.34
CA ILE A 83 -8.64 -18.65 -0.08
C ILE A 83 -7.88 -17.33 -0.25
N LEU A 84 -7.18 -16.83 0.80
CA LEU A 84 -6.42 -15.59 0.74
C LEU A 84 -5.29 -15.68 -0.31
N GLY A 85 -4.47 -16.73 -0.25
CA GLY A 85 -3.36 -16.94 -1.18
C GLY A 85 -3.86 -17.09 -2.62
N TRP A 86 -4.97 -17.79 -2.82
CA TRP A 86 -5.60 -17.95 -4.14
C TRP A 86 -6.15 -16.61 -4.67
N ALA A 87 -6.82 -15.82 -3.83
CA ALA A 87 -7.30 -14.50 -4.20
C ALA A 87 -6.14 -13.56 -4.56
N MET A 88 -5.06 -13.59 -3.78
CA MET A 88 -3.86 -12.80 -4.04
C MET A 88 -3.14 -13.21 -5.33
N LEU A 89 -3.07 -14.50 -5.64
CA LEU A 89 -2.53 -15.00 -6.90
C LEU A 89 -3.38 -14.56 -8.09
N ALA A 90 -4.71 -14.71 -7.98
CA ALA A 90 -5.66 -14.24 -9.00
C ALA A 90 -5.56 -12.72 -9.22
N GLY A 91 -5.39 -11.93 -8.15
CA GLY A 91 -5.16 -10.48 -8.20
C GLY A 91 -3.75 -10.08 -8.65
N ARG A 92 -2.90 -11.04 -9.04
CA ARG A 92 -1.52 -10.80 -9.52
C ARG A 92 -0.64 -10.07 -8.52
N HIS A 93 -0.86 -10.30 -7.20
CA HIS A 93 -0.02 -9.78 -6.14
C HIS A 93 1.41 -10.35 -6.24
N ILE A 94 2.38 -9.59 -5.76
CA ILE A 94 3.80 -9.94 -5.83
C ILE A 94 4.27 -10.48 -4.49
N PHE A 95 4.83 -11.69 -4.47
CA PHE A 95 5.28 -12.33 -3.24
C PHE A 95 6.79 -12.24 -3.08
N ILE A 96 7.24 -11.83 -1.88
CA ILE A 96 8.66 -11.67 -1.52
C ILE A 96 9.03 -12.57 -0.36
N ASP A 97 10.18 -13.23 -0.49
CA ASP A 97 10.86 -13.88 0.63
C ASP A 97 11.65 -12.82 1.44
N ARG A 98 11.09 -12.38 2.56
CA ARG A 98 11.69 -11.34 3.40
C ARG A 98 12.80 -11.84 4.33
N TYR A 99 12.91 -13.15 4.50
CA TYR A 99 13.89 -13.76 5.41
C TYR A 99 15.20 -14.12 4.71
N ASN A 100 15.18 -14.35 3.42
CA ASN A 100 16.36 -14.69 2.64
C ASN A 100 16.72 -13.56 1.67
N ARG A 101 17.80 -12.83 1.97
CA ARG A 101 18.25 -11.67 1.17
C ARG A 101 18.45 -12.01 -0.31
N LYS A 102 19.08 -13.15 -0.64
CA LYS A 102 19.29 -13.58 -2.03
C LYS A 102 17.95 -13.84 -2.74
N LYS A 103 17.02 -14.53 -2.08
CA LYS A 103 15.69 -14.80 -2.63
C LYS A 103 14.82 -13.53 -2.71
N ALA A 104 15.00 -12.60 -1.78
CA ALA A 104 14.34 -11.28 -1.86
C ALA A 104 14.76 -10.53 -3.12
N VAL A 105 16.04 -10.46 -3.45
CA VAL A 105 16.54 -9.80 -4.66
C VAL A 105 15.96 -10.44 -5.92
N ILE A 106 15.90 -11.78 -5.98
CA ILE A 106 15.28 -12.50 -7.10
C ILE A 106 13.79 -12.15 -7.22
N SER A 107 13.08 -12.08 -6.08
CA SER A 107 11.67 -11.73 -6.06
C SER A 107 11.42 -10.29 -6.54
N LEU A 108 12.28 -9.34 -6.16
CA LEU A 108 12.23 -7.95 -6.62
C LEU A 108 12.49 -7.84 -8.15
N ARG A 109 13.44 -8.62 -8.68
CA ARG A 109 13.69 -8.67 -10.12
C ARG A 109 12.46 -9.20 -10.89
N LYS A 110 11.81 -10.26 -10.39
CA LYS A 110 10.55 -10.78 -10.96
C LYS A 110 9.40 -9.75 -10.85
N ALA A 111 9.34 -9.02 -9.75
CA ALA A 111 8.38 -7.93 -9.56
C ALA A 111 8.55 -6.86 -10.64
N ARG A 112 9.78 -6.38 -10.85
CA ARG A 112 10.12 -5.43 -11.91
C ARG A 112 9.65 -5.93 -13.28
N GLN A 113 10.03 -7.11 -13.68
CA GLN A 113 9.64 -7.71 -14.96
C GLN A 113 8.11 -7.79 -15.10
N SER A 114 7.41 -8.23 -14.04
CA SER A 114 5.96 -8.34 -14.01
C SER A 114 5.25 -6.98 -14.13
N LEU A 115 5.76 -5.92 -13.50
CA LEU A 115 5.20 -4.58 -13.58
C LEU A 115 5.48 -3.91 -14.93
N SER A 116 6.64 -4.18 -15.53
CA SER A 116 6.96 -3.66 -16.86
C SER A 116 6.11 -4.33 -17.97
N SER A 117 5.83 -5.64 -17.86
CA SER A 117 5.03 -6.36 -18.87
C SER A 117 3.52 -6.19 -18.70
N ASN A 118 3.04 -5.92 -17.49
CA ASN A 118 1.64 -5.67 -17.17
C ASN A 118 1.57 -4.51 -16.16
N PRO A 119 1.57 -3.25 -16.63
CA PRO A 119 1.58 -2.07 -15.77
C PRO A 119 0.36 -2.03 -14.83
N ARG A 120 0.62 -1.83 -13.56
CA ARG A 120 -0.34 -1.67 -12.49
C ARG A 120 0.31 -1.01 -11.29
N SER A 121 -0.48 -0.39 -10.43
CA SER A 121 0.04 0.27 -9.25
C SER A 121 0.48 -0.76 -8.19
N LEU A 122 1.49 -0.39 -7.43
CA LEU A 122 2.04 -1.21 -6.35
C LEU A 122 1.88 -0.47 -5.04
N ILE A 123 1.48 -1.15 -3.97
CA ILE A 123 1.56 -0.61 -2.61
C ILE A 123 2.72 -1.23 -1.84
N ILE A 124 3.51 -0.39 -1.19
CA ILE A 124 4.62 -0.77 -0.34
C ILE A 124 4.42 -0.15 1.03
N PHE A 125 4.62 -0.95 2.07
CA PHE A 125 4.77 -0.49 3.45
C PHE A 125 6.27 -0.58 3.80
N PRO A 126 7.04 0.50 3.62
CA PRO A 126 8.51 0.40 3.69
C PRO A 126 9.05 0.16 5.10
N GLU A 127 8.25 0.36 6.14
CA GLU A 127 8.57 -0.07 7.51
C GLU A 127 8.77 -1.59 7.62
N GLY A 128 8.11 -2.37 6.75
CA GLY A 128 8.20 -3.83 6.68
C GLY A 128 7.41 -4.57 7.76
N THR A 129 6.81 -3.89 8.71
CA THR A 129 5.91 -4.42 9.74
C THR A 129 4.97 -3.33 10.22
N ARG A 130 3.83 -3.70 10.81
CA ARG A 130 2.93 -2.74 11.46
C ARG A 130 3.61 -2.09 12.66
N SER A 131 3.39 -0.80 12.85
CA SER A 131 3.82 -0.05 14.03
C SER A 131 3.21 -0.66 15.30
N LYS A 132 3.94 -0.63 16.42
CA LYS A 132 3.44 -1.04 17.73
C LYS A 132 3.10 0.16 18.61
N ASP A 133 3.75 1.28 18.36
CA ASP A 133 3.72 2.50 19.17
C ASP A 133 3.02 3.66 18.47
N GLY A 134 2.40 3.40 17.30
CA GLY A 134 1.73 4.41 16.48
C GLY A 134 2.67 5.41 15.81
N LYS A 135 4.01 5.21 15.92
CA LYS A 135 5.01 6.06 15.28
C LYS A 135 5.36 5.52 13.89
N ILE A 136 5.73 6.40 13.00
CA ILE A 136 6.26 6.05 11.67
C ILE A 136 7.75 5.77 11.81
N HIS A 137 8.13 4.51 11.66
CA HIS A 137 9.52 4.07 11.74
C HIS A 137 10.29 4.37 10.45
N GLN A 138 11.58 4.05 10.44
CA GLN A 138 12.44 4.27 9.28
C GLN A 138 11.97 3.45 8.07
N PHE A 139 11.95 4.08 6.90
CA PHE A 139 11.59 3.44 5.65
C PHE A 139 12.78 2.68 5.06
N LYS A 140 12.57 1.41 4.74
CA LYS A 140 13.56 0.52 4.15
C LYS A 140 13.65 0.75 2.64
N LYS A 141 14.85 0.98 2.14
CA LYS A 141 15.13 1.27 0.72
C LYS A 141 14.83 0.11 -0.24
N GLY A 142 14.85 -1.14 0.24
CA GLY A 142 14.82 -2.31 -0.66
C GLY A 142 13.57 -2.43 -1.52
N GLY A 143 12.38 -2.06 -1.02
CA GLY A 143 11.16 -2.03 -1.82
C GLY A 143 11.09 -0.81 -2.75
N LEU A 144 11.65 0.32 -2.31
CA LEU A 144 11.59 1.58 -3.04
C LEU A 144 12.53 1.61 -4.25
N SER A 145 13.62 0.84 -4.22
CA SER A 145 14.54 0.73 -5.38
C SER A 145 13.84 0.20 -6.63
N ILE A 146 12.74 -0.58 -6.49
CA ILE A 146 11.96 -1.02 -7.64
C ILE A 146 11.44 0.17 -8.45
N ALA A 147 10.98 1.24 -7.78
CA ALA A 147 10.45 2.43 -8.44
C ALA A 147 11.49 3.09 -9.34
N LEU A 148 12.71 3.25 -8.82
CA LEU A 148 13.83 3.82 -9.58
C LEU A 148 14.21 2.94 -10.77
N ASP A 149 14.21 1.61 -10.55
CA ASP A 149 14.57 0.64 -11.57
C ASP A 149 13.60 0.59 -12.75
N ILE A 150 12.29 0.75 -12.51
CA ILE A 150 11.25 0.67 -13.57
C ILE A 150 10.75 2.03 -14.02
N GLY A 151 11.18 3.11 -13.37
CA GLY A 151 10.80 4.48 -13.72
C GLY A 151 9.35 4.82 -13.38
N MET A 152 8.73 4.14 -12.39
CA MET A 152 7.39 4.48 -11.88
C MET A 152 7.49 5.53 -10.80
N ASP A 153 6.60 6.52 -10.87
CA ASP A 153 6.52 7.58 -9.88
C ASP A 153 5.96 7.04 -8.55
N LEU A 154 6.44 7.62 -7.44
CA LEU A 154 6.04 7.22 -6.11
C LEU A 154 5.05 8.23 -5.52
N VAL A 155 4.05 7.72 -4.82
CA VAL A 155 3.08 8.58 -4.14
C VAL A 155 3.11 8.26 -2.64
N PRO A 156 3.49 9.23 -1.80
CA PRO A 156 3.39 9.05 -0.36
C PRO A 156 1.93 9.05 0.07
N LEU A 157 1.55 8.06 0.87
CA LEU A 157 0.24 7.95 1.50
C LEU A 157 0.39 8.00 3.02
N ALA A 158 -0.46 8.74 3.70
CA ALA A 158 -0.60 8.63 5.14
C ALA A 158 -1.95 7.99 5.51
N VAL A 159 -1.89 6.80 6.12
CA VAL A 159 -3.07 6.22 6.77
C VAL A 159 -3.16 6.77 8.19
N CYS A 160 -4.34 7.25 8.55
CA CYS A 160 -4.61 7.94 9.80
C CYS A 160 -5.81 7.31 10.51
N GLY A 161 -5.67 7.04 11.81
CA GLY A 161 -6.76 6.53 12.65
C GLY A 161 -6.98 5.01 12.60
N THR A 162 -6.40 4.28 11.67
CA THR A 162 -6.62 2.83 11.51
C THR A 162 -6.13 2.01 12.72
N GLY A 163 -5.11 2.50 13.42
CA GLY A 163 -4.60 1.87 14.63
C GLY A 163 -5.60 1.84 15.80
N SER A 164 -6.54 2.78 15.86
CA SER A 164 -7.63 2.79 16.84
C SER A 164 -8.78 1.85 16.45
N VAL A 165 -8.96 1.58 15.16
CA VAL A 165 -9.98 0.65 14.65
C VAL A 165 -9.61 -0.80 14.96
N ILE A 166 -8.40 -1.22 14.62
CA ILE A 166 -7.84 -2.53 15.00
C ILE A 166 -6.38 -2.33 15.39
N ALA A 167 -6.09 -2.43 16.66
CA ALA A 167 -4.72 -2.36 17.14
C ALA A 167 -3.90 -3.58 16.69
N LYS A 168 -2.58 -3.42 16.63
CA LYS A 168 -1.68 -4.54 16.32
C LYS A 168 -1.85 -5.64 17.37
N ASN A 169 -2.03 -6.88 16.91
CA ASN A 169 -2.27 -8.08 17.75
C ASN A 169 -3.61 -8.08 18.50
N SER A 170 -4.55 -7.20 18.14
CA SER A 170 -5.93 -7.25 18.60
C SER A 170 -6.83 -7.84 17.52
N PHE A 171 -7.91 -8.50 17.96
CA PHE A 171 -9.03 -8.91 17.11
C PHE A 171 -10.27 -8.06 17.37
N THR A 172 -10.17 -7.09 18.28
CA THR A 172 -11.28 -6.18 18.59
C THR A 172 -11.38 -5.13 17.51
N LEU A 173 -12.54 -5.05 16.89
CA LEU A 173 -12.90 -4.03 15.91
C LEU A 173 -13.64 -2.90 16.65
N ASN A 174 -13.10 -1.70 16.60
CA ASN A 174 -13.72 -0.51 17.12
C ASN A 174 -14.28 0.34 15.97
N LYS A 175 -15.44 0.95 16.18
CA LYS A 175 -15.94 2.00 15.29
C LYS A 175 -15.00 3.22 15.37
N GLY A 176 -14.88 3.95 14.28
CA GLY A 176 -14.04 5.15 14.27
C GLY A 176 -14.06 5.85 12.93
N GLU A 177 -13.35 6.96 12.88
CA GLU A 177 -13.09 7.71 11.66
C GLU A 177 -11.63 7.52 11.25
N VAL A 178 -11.41 7.27 9.97
CA VAL A 178 -10.09 7.07 9.40
C VAL A 178 -9.91 7.92 8.16
N GLU A 179 -8.70 8.33 7.89
CA GLU A 179 -8.40 9.13 6.71
C GLU A 179 -7.24 8.54 5.92
N LEU A 180 -7.34 8.64 4.61
CA LEU A 180 -6.27 8.37 3.66
C LEU A 180 -5.84 9.69 3.04
N HIS A 181 -4.66 10.15 3.40
CA HIS A 181 -4.06 11.35 2.81
C HIS A 181 -3.11 10.95 1.69
N ILE A 182 -3.22 11.61 0.56
CA ILE A 182 -2.47 11.35 -0.67
C ILE A 182 -1.58 12.55 -0.96
N GLY A 183 -0.28 12.35 -0.89
CA GLY A 183 0.70 13.38 -1.24
C GLY A 183 0.87 13.53 -2.76
N LYS A 184 1.66 14.52 -3.16
CA LYS A 184 2.01 14.73 -4.56
C LYS A 184 2.92 13.62 -5.08
N PRO A 185 2.79 13.19 -6.35
CA PRO A 185 3.70 12.23 -6.96
C PRO A 185 5.15 12.72 -6.95
N VAL A 186 6.02 11.86 -6.48
CA VAL A 186 7.47 12.02 -6.51
C VAL A 186 7.99 11.42 -7.80
N ILE A 187 8.44 12.27 -8.72
CA ILE A 187 8.88 11.88 -10.06
C ILE A 187 10.16 11.06 -9.99
N SER A 188 10.09 9.79 -10.32
CA SER A 188 11.19 8.83 -10.20
C SER A 188 12.44 9.24 -10.97
N LYS A 189 12.29 9.90 -12.12
CA LYS A 189 13.40 10.39 -12.96
C LYS A 189 14.32 11.37 -12.23
N HIS A 190 13.79 12.18 -11.30
CA HIS A 190 14.56 13.16 -10.54
C HIS A 190 15.41 12.52 -9.43
N TRP A 191 15.23 11.21 -9.21
CA TRP A 191 15.89 10.45 -8.15
C TRP A 191 16.87 9.41 -8.69
N LYS A 192 17.09 9.32 -10.02
CA LYS A 192 17.98 8.32 -10.63
C LYS A 192 19.42 8.42 -10.14
N ASP A 193 19.89 9.65 -9.92
CA ASP A 193 21.27 9.93 -9.51
C ASP A 193 21.41 10.09 -7.98
N ARG A 194 20.31 9.86 -7.24
CA ARG A 194 20.28 9.94 -5.78
C ARG A 194 20.18 8.55 -5.17
N SER A 195 20.57 8.43 -3.90
CA SER A 195 20.49 7.16 -3.22
C SER A 195 19.02 6.78 -2.89
N ALA A 196 18.73 5.48 -2.96
CA ALA A 196 17.43 4.96 -2.52
C ALA A 196 17.17 5.21 -1.02
N SER A 197 18.21 5.54 -0.24
CA SER A 197 18.08 5.94 1.16
C SER A 197 17.50 7.35 1.28
N GLU A 198 18.04 8.30 0.51
CA GLU A 198 17.50 9.68 0.47
C GLU A 198 16.05 9.71 0.00
N LEU A 199 15.70 8.89 -1.00
CA LEU A 199 14.31 8.75 -1.44
C LEU A 199 13.41 8.21 -0.32
N ALA A 200 13.90 7.23 0.46
CA ALA A 200 13.16 6.66 1.58
C ALA A 200 12.92 7.70 2.68
N ASP A 201 13.94 8.51 2.99
CA ASP A 201 13.84 9.57 3.99
C ASP A 201 12.91 10.70 3.51
N HIS A 202 12.97 11.08 2.24
CA HIS A 202 12.06 12.06 1.65
C HIS A 202 10.59 11.60 1.76
N LEU A 203 10.29 10.39 1.27
CA LEU A 203 8.93 9.83 1.33
C LEU A 203 8.41 9.68 2.77
N ARG A 204 9.29 9.28 3.69
CA ARG A 204 8.95 9.21 5.11
C ARG A 204 8.58 10.58 5.68
N ASN A 205 9.33 11.62 5.34
CA ASN A 205 9.07 12.98 5.80
C ASN A 205 7.75 13.53 5.27
N GLU A 206 7.40 13.24 4.00
CA GLU A 206 6.09 13.57 3.42
C GLU A 206 4.96 12.90 4.21
N VAL A 207 5.09 11.59 4.50
CA VAL A 207 4.07 10.84 5.27
C VAL A 207 3.98 11.38 6.71
N LEU A 208 5.10 11.72 7.35
CA LEU A 208 5.13 12.34 8.68
C LEU A 208 4.42 13.69 8.70
N SER A 209 4.68 14.53 7.69
CA SER A 209 4.04 15.85 7.55
C SER A 209 2.52 15.72 7.45
N MET A 210 2.02 14.87 6.53
CA MET A 210 0.58 14.62 6.38
C MET A 210 -0.05 14.12 7.68
N LYS A 211 0.60 13.17 8.36
CA LYS A 211 0.08 12.62 9.62
C LYS A 211 0.09 13.64 10.77
N LYS A 212 1.08 14.53 10.79
CA LYS A 212 1.14 15.64 11.75
C LYS A 212 -0.02 16.60 11.54
N SER A 213 -0.25 17.05 10.31
CA SER A 213 -1.37 17.94 9.95
C SER A 213 -2.73 17.33 10.31
N TRP A 214 -2.92 16.03 10.06
CA TRP A 214 -4.12 15.32 10.49
C TRP A 214 -4.32 15.36 12.00
N LYS A 215 -3.27 15.11 12.81
CA LYS A 215 -3.37 15.16 14.28
C LYS A 215 -3.74 16.55 14.79
N GLU A 216 -3.17 17.59 14.19
CA GLU A 216 -3.45 18.98 14.52
C GLU A 216 -4.92 19.32 14.20
N SER A 217 -5.47 18.85 13.07
CA SER A 217 -6.86 19.10 12.68
C SER A 217 -7.87 18.47 13.65
N ILE A 218 -7.63 17.25 14.13
CA ILE A 218 -8.53 16.63 15.12
C ILE A 218 -8.40 17.25 16.50
N SER A 219 -7.21 17.73 16.89
CA SER A 219 -7.01 18.39 18.18
C SER A 219 -7.67 19.79 18.25
N SER A 220 -7.88 20.43 17.10
CA SER A 220 -8.56 21.73 17.00
C SER A 220 -10.08 21.62 16.93
N THR A 221 -10.64 20.41 16.81
CA THR A 221 -12.08 20.15 16.67
C THR A 221 -12.69 19.68 18.01
N VAL A 222 -11.88 19.41 19.03
CA VAL A 222 -12.25 19.04 20.40
C VAL A 222 -12.13 20.26 21.29
#